data_e30f947ea0663fa20f682f84a0f9b81f
#
_entry.id   e30f947ea0663fa20f682f84a0f9b81f
#
_cell.length_a   1.000
_cell.length_b   1.000
_cell.length_c   1.000
_cell.angle_alpha   90.00
_cell.angle_beta   90.00
_cell.angle_gamma   90.00
#
_symmetry.space_group_name_H-M   'P 1'
#
loop_
_entity.id
_entity.type
_entity.pdbx_description
1 polymer ?
#
loop_
_entity_poly.entity_id
_entity_poly.type
_entity_poly.pdbx_seq_one_letter_code
_entity_poly.pdbx_strand_id
1 'polypeptide(L)'
;MTDNRLVEYLDHIAEAARLSSSYVEGMSKSAFLADKRTQQAVILNLIVIGEAATKLLAEYPEFAGQHPAIPWKSMKGMRNRVAHGYFDIDLDIVWETVLSGLPTLLAQLEPVRARMTGDVRKQ
;
A
#
# COMPACT_ATOMS: atom_id res chain seq x y z
N MET A 1 -13.07 4.32 21.27
CA MET A 1 -12.47 2.98 21.13
C MET A 1 -12.08 2.71 19.70
N THR A 2 -10.88 2.24 19.48
CA THR A 2 -10.39 1.96 18.12
C THR A 2 -10.95 0.62 17.64
N ASP A 3 -11.53 0.63 16.43
CA ASP A 3 -12.04 -0.59 15.82
C ASP A 3 -10.86 -1.43 15.33
N ASN A 4 -10.80 -2.69 15.78
CA ASN A 4 -9.72 -3.59 15.42
C ASN A 4 -9.63 -3.83 13.91
N ARG A 5 -10.77 -3.86 13.23
CA ARG A 5 -10.77 -4.08 11.78
C ARG A 5 -10.13 -2.92 11.03
N LEU A 6 -10.38 -1.68 11.47
CA LEU A 6 -9.73 -0.51 10.90
C LEU A 6 -8.21 -0.60 11.06
N VAL A 7 -7.76 -0.94 12.29
CA VAL A 7 -6.33 -1.11 12.56
C VAL A 7 -5.74 -2.19 11.67
N GLU A 8 -6.44 -3.30 11.47
CA GLU A 8 -5.97 -4.38 10.60
C GLU A 8 -5.79 -3.93 9.16
N TYR A 9 -6.74 -3.14 8.62
CA TYR A 9 -6.60 -2.62 7.26
C TYR A 9 -5.38 -1.72 7.14
N LEU A 10 -5.16 -0.84 8.13
CA LEU A 10 -4.00 0.03 8.13
C LEU A 10 -2.69 -0.77 8.23
N ASP A 11 -2.69 -1.81 9.06
CA ASP A 11 -1.53 -2.69 9.20
C ASP A 11 -1.21 -3.42 7.90
N HIS A 12 -2.24 -3.93 7.21
CA HIS A 12 -2.04 -4.61 5.93
C HIS A 12 -1.43 -3.67 4.89
N ILE A 13 -1.92 -2.43 4.83
CA ILE A 13 -1.38 -1.44 3.89
C ILE A 13 0.08 -1.15 4.21
N ALA A 14 0.37 -0.86 5.48
CA ALA A 14 1.73 -0.50 5.90
C ALA A 14 2.70 -1.65 5.67
N GLU A 15 2.32 -2.87 6.02
CA GLU A 15 3.19 -4.03 5.85
C GLU A 15 3.45 -4.32 4.38
N ALA A 16 2.39 -4.29 3.55
CA ALA A 16 2.55 -4.52 2.12
C ALA A 16 3.47 -3.49 1.47
N ALA A 17 3.36 -2.23 1.89
CA ALA A 17 4.23 -1.17 1.38
C ALA A 17 5.69 -1.39 1.81
N ARG A 18 5.91 -1.75 3.07
CA ARG A 18 7.27 -2.02 3.57
C ARG A 18 7.91 -3.22 2.89
N LEU A 19 7.14 -4.30 2.72
CA LEU A 19 7.64 -5.50 2.05
C LEU A 19 8.01 -5.21 0.61
N SER A 20 7.14 -4.51 -0.12
CA SER A 20 7.43 -4.15 -1.52
C SER A 20 8.71 -3.35 -1.64
N SER A 21 8.88 -2.36 -0.78
CA SER A 21 10.10 -1.54 -0.78
C SER A 21 11.34 -2.39 -0.46
N SER A 22 11.22 -3.32 0.47
CA SER A 22 12.34 -4.19 0.83
C SER A 22 12.76 -5.13 -0.31
N TYR A 23 11.79 -5.59 -1.09
CA TYR A 23 12.07 -6.51 -2.20
C TYR A 23 12.91 -5.87 -3.30
N VAL A 24 12.80 -4.57 -3.49
CA VAL A 24 13.54 -3.86 -4.53
C VAL A 24 14.75 -3.11 -4.01
N GLU A 25 15.03 -3.22 -2.72
CA GLU A 25 16.14 -2.51 -2.10
C GLU A 25 17.44 -2.85 -2.81
N GLY A 26 18.16 -1.82 -3.25
CA GLY A 26 19.43 -1.99 -3.96
C GLY A 26 19.31 -2.39 -5.42
N MET A 27 18.09 -2.57 -5.94
CA MET A 27 17.91 -2.95 -7.34
C MET A 27 17.88 -1.74 -8.26
N SER A 28 18.43 -1.88 -9.45
CA SER A 28 18.21 -0.93 -10.53
C SER A 28 16.88 -1.25 -11.22
N LYS A 29 16.39 -0.32 -12.01
CA LYS A 29 15.19 -0.57 -12.81
C LYS A 29 15.39 -1.76 -13.74
N SER A 30 16.56 -1.84 -14.40
CA SER A 30 16.81 -2.93 -15.32
C SER A 30 16.88 -4.28 -14.62
N ALA A 31 17.42 -4.32 -13.39
CA ALA A 31 17.42 -5.56 -12.60
C ALA A 31 15.99 -5.96 -12.23
N PHE A 32 15.16 -5.01 -11.85
CA PHE A 32 13.77 -5.27 -11.54
C PHE A 32 13.02 -5.80 -12.76
N LEU A 33 13.24 -5.19 -13.93
CA LEU A 33 12.56 -5.63 -15.16
C LEU A 33 13.00 -7.01 -15.62
N ALA A 34 14.15 -7.49 -15.14
CA ALA A 34 14.65 -8.83 -15.46
C ALA A 34 14.30 -9.86 -14.39
N ASP A 35 13.69 -9.49 -13.29
CA ASP A 35 13.44 -10.37 -12.15
C ASP A 35 11.94 -10.61 -11.94
N LYS A 36 11.44 -11.66 -12.56
CA LYS A 36 10.02 -11.98 -12.52
C LYS A 36 9.53 -12.30 -11.11
N ARG A 37 10.36 -12.95 -10.31
CA ARG A 37 9.98 -13.30 -8.93
C ARG A 37 9.73 -12.03 -8.11
N THR A 38 10.63 -11.07 -8.20
CA THR A 38 10.46 -9.80 -7.48
C THR A 38 9.26 -9.04 -8.00
N GLN A 39 9.05 -9.01 -9.32
CA GLN A 39 7.87 -8.38 -9.91
C GLN A 39 6.59 -8.95 -9.32
N GLN A 40 6.49 -10.27 -9.26
CA GLN A 40 5.27 -10.93 -8.78
C GLN A 40 5.04 -10.67 -7.29
N ALA A 41 6.11 -10.68 -6.50
CA ALA A 41 6.01 -10.39 -5.06
C ALA A 41 5.52 -8.97 -4.83
N VAL A 42 6.05 -8.00 -5.56
CA VAL A 42 5.65 -6.60 -5.46
C VAL A 42 4.20 -6.43 -5.91
N ILE A 43 3.84 -6.99 -7.05
CA ILE A 43 2.48 -6.85 -7.60
C ILE A 43 1.45 -7.40 -6.63
N LEU A 44 1.72 -8.55 -6.03
CA LEU A 44 0.80 -9.11 -5.03
C LEU A 44 0.57 -8.12 -3.88
N ASN A 45 1.64 -7.51 -3.39
CA ASN A 45 1.51 -6.55 -2.29
C ASN A 45 0.78 -5.27 -2.71
N LEU A 46 0.96 -4.81 -3.95
CA LEU A 46 0.18 -3.68 -4.45
C LEU A 46 -1.31 -4.01 -4.50
N ILE A 47 -1.64 -5.25 -4.86
CA ILE A 47 -3.04 -5.71 -4.85
C ILE A 47 -3.58 -5.74 -3.42
N VAL A 48 -2.78 -6.20 -2.46
CA VAL A 48 -3.17 -6.20 -1.04
C VAL A 48 -3.48 -4.77 -0.58
N ILE A 49 -2.64 -3.81 -0.95
CA ILE A 49 -2.88 -2.40 -0.62
C ILE A 49 -4.23 -1.94 -1.18
N GLY A 50 -4.50 -2.26 -2.45
CA GLY A 50 -5.75 -1.87 -3.10
C GLY A 50 -6.97 -2.49 -2.44
N GLU A 51 -6.88 -3.77 -2.06
CA GLU A 51 -7.97 -4.47 -1.37
C GLU A 51 -8.25 -3.86 0.00
N ALA A 52 -7.21 -3.63 0.78
CA ALA A 52 -7.37 -3.07 2.12
C ALA A 52 -7.96 -1.65 2.05
N ALA A 53 -7.47 -0.83 1.11
CA ALA A 53 -7.99 0.52 0.93
C ALA A 53 -9.46 0.50 0.50
N THR A 54 -9.83 -0.44 -0.38
CA THR A 54 -11.22 -0.57 -0.83
C THR A 54 -12.14 -0.86 0.35
N LYS A 55 -11.75 -1.81 1.19
CA LYS A 55 -12.54 -2.18 2.37
C LYS A 55 -12.60 -1.04 3.39
N LEU A 56 -11.48 -0.36 3.60
CA LEU A 56 -11.44 0.77 4.52
C LEU A 56 -12.38 1.88 4.06
N LEU A 57 -12.36 2.23 2.77
CA LEU A 57 -13.24 3.27 2.25
C LEU A 57 -14.71 2.89 2.37
N ALA A 58 -15.04 1.61 2.21
CA ALA A 58 -16.41 1.14 2.30
C ALA A 58 -16.92 1.13 3.75
N GLU A 59 -16.07 0.72 4.69
CA GLU A 59 -16.47 0.51 6.08
C GLU A 59 -16.19 1.69 6.99
N TYR A 60 -15.20 2.52 6.65
CA TYR A 60 -14.77 3.66 7.48
C TYR A 60 -14.57 4.92 6.65
N PRO A 61 -15.62 5.35 5.91
CA PRO A 61 -15.47 6.53 5.04
C PRO A 61 -15.19 7.80 5.83
N GLU A 62 -15.69 7.92 7.05
CA GLU A 62 -15.44 9.09 7.87
C GLU A 62 -13.98 9.20 8.28
N PHE A 63 -13.39 8.07 8.65
CA PHE A 63 -11.96 8.02 8.97
C PHE A 63 -11.12 8.48 7.77
N ALA A 64 -11.42 7.94 6.58
CA ALA A 64 -10.72 8.32 5.38
C ALA A 64 -10.86 9.81 5.09
N GLY A 65 -12.06 10.37 5.31
CA GLY A 65 -12.32 11.78 5.12
C GLY A 65 -11.56 12.68 6.09
N GLN A 66 -11.21 12.17 7.27
CA GLN A 66 -10.41 12.89 8.26
C GLN A 66 -8.91 12.92 7.91
N HIS A 67 -8.49 12.12 6.95
CA HIS A 67 -7.09 12.02 6.54
C HIS A 67 -6.96 12.17 5.03
N PRO A 68 -7.35 13.34 4.48
CA PRO A 68 -7.41 13.53 3.03
C PRO A 68 -6.05 13.57 2.34
N ALA A 69 -4.96 13.78 3.11
CA ALA A 69 -3.62 13.74 2.54
C ALA A 69 -3.20 12.33 2.13
N ILE A 70 -3.81 11.30 2.73
CA ILE A 70 -3.52 9.91 2.37
C ILE A 70 -4.30 9.59 1.09
N PRO A 71 -3.63 9.05 0.06
CA PRO A 71 -4.28 8.86 -1.25
C PRO A 71 -5.12 7.59 -1.32
N TRP A 72 -6.24 7.58 -0.60
CA TRP A 72 -7.13 6.40 -0.50
C TRP A 72 -7.63 5.92 -1.85
N LYS A 73 -8.06 6.87 -2.71
CA LYS A 73 -8.59 6.51 -4.02
C LYS A 73 -7.51 5.96 -4.95
N SER A 74 -6.31 6.51 -4.85
CA SER A 74 -5.17 6.00 -5.63
C SER A 74 -4.84 4.57 -5.22
N MET A 75 -4.86 4.28 -3.92
CA MET A 75 -4.64 2.93 -3.43
C MET A 75 -5.72 1.97 -3.92
N LYS A 76 -6.98 2.39 -3.83
CA LYS A 76 -8.10 1.58 -4.29
C LYS A 76 -7.95 1.22 -5.77
N GLY A 77 -7.47 2.16 -6.58
CA GLY A 77 -7.27 1.96 -8.01
C GLY A 77 -5.98 1.25 -8.39
N MET A 78 -5.17 0.86 -7.42
CA MET A 78 -3.81 0.33 -7.66
C MET A 78 -3.81 -0.85 -8.64
N ARG A 79 -4.70 -1.82 -8.43
CA ARG A 79 -4.76 -3.00 -9.28
C ARG A 79 -5.01 -2.64 -10.74
N ASN A 80 -5.93 -1.72 -10.98
CA ASN A 80 -6.29 -1.34 -12.35
C ASN A 80 -5.19 -0.51 -13.01
N ARG A 81 -4.37 0.19 -12.23
CA ARG A 81 -3.26 0.99 -12.77
C ARG A 81 -2.09 0.11 -13.19
N VAL A 82 -1.84 -0.98 -12.45
CA VAL A 82 -0.67 -1.82 -12.73
C VAL A 82 -0.98 -3.00 -13.65
N ALA A 83 -2.24 -3.38 -13.78
CA ALA A 83 -2.63 -4.55 -14.56
C ALA A 83 -3.85 -4.25 -15.42
N HIS A 84 -3.74 -4.48 -16.72
CA HIS A 84 -4.84 -4.36 -17.66
C HIS A 84 -5.43 -5.72 -18.00
N GLY A 85 -5.17 -6.72 -17.16
CA GLY A 85 -5.55 -8.10 -17.31
C GLY A 85 -4.47 -8.96 -16.69
N TYR A 86 -4.60 -10.28 -16.83
CA TYR A 86 -3.65 -11.18 -16.19
C TYR A 86 -2.29 -11.21 -16.88
N PHE A 87 -2.24 -10.84 -18.16
CA PHE A 87 -1.03 -10.92 -18.95
C PHE A 87 -0.44 -9.57 -19.31
N ASP A 88 -1.12 -8.49 -18.95
CA ASP A 88 -0.71 -7.14 -19.38
C ASP A 88 -0.44 -6.30 -18.14
N ILE A 89 0.76 -6.41 -17.61
CA ILE A 89 1.21 -5.68 -16.41
C ILE A 89 2.11 -4.54 -16.84
N ASP A 90 1.81 -3.34 -16.36
CA ASP A 90 2.64 -2.16 -16.61
C ASP A 90 3.76 -2.10 -15.58
N LEU A 91 4.90 -2.70 -15.90
CA LEU A 91 6.03 -2.79 -14.99
C LEU A 91 6.70 -1.43 -14.72
N ASP A 92 6.58 -0.48 -15.64
CA ASP A 92 7.09 0.88 -15.40
C ASP A 92 6.31 1.55 -14.28
N ILE A 93 4.99 1.42 -14.30
CA ILE A 93 4.13 1.95 -13.23
C ILE A 93 4.43 1.23 -11.91
N VAL A 94 4.60 -0.08 -11.96
CA VAL A 94 4.94 -0.86 -10.75
C VAL A 94 6.24 -0.33 -10.15
N TRP A 95 7.28 -0.18 -10.97
CA TRP A 95 8.58 0.30 -10.49
C TRP A 95 8.47 1.70 -9.87
N GLU A 96 7.81 2.64 -10.57
CA GLU A 96 7.62 3.99 -10.06
C GLU A 96 6.86 4.00 -8.74
N THR A 97 5.83 3.20 -8.64
CA THR A 97 5.01 3.12 -7.43
C THR A 97 5.85 2.65 -6.23
N VAL A 98 6.66 1.61 -6.41
CA VAL A 98 7.48 1.07 -5.33
C VAL A 98 8.58 2.06 -4.94
N LEU A 99 9.18 2.70 -5.93
CA LEU A 99 10.33 3.57 -5.69
C LEU A 99 9.93 4.90 -5.05
N SER A 100 8.83 5.49 -5.48
CA SER A 100 8.40 6.83 -5.05
C SER A 100 7.09 6.82 -4.27
N GLY A 101 6.08 6.13 -4.78
CA GLY A 101 4.74 6.17 -4.21
C GLY A 101 4.64 5.55 -2.83
N LEU A 102 5.23 4.36 -2.66
CA LEU A 102 5.12 3.65 -1.38
C LEU A 102 5.89 4.32 -0.25
N PRO A 103 7.11 4.83 -0.45
CA PRO A 103 7.77 5.58 0.63
C PRO A 103 6.98 6.80 1.06
N THR A 104 6.38 7.53 0.12
CA THR A 104 5.53 8.68 0.44
C THR A 104 4.30 8.24 1.24
N LEU A 105 3.66 7.16 0.79
CA LEU A 105 2.49 6.62 1.48
C LEU A 105 2.84 6.22 2.92
N LEU A 106 3.96 5.52 3.12
CA LEU A 106 4.39 5.11 4.45
C LEU A 106 4.63 6.32 5.36
N ALA A 107 5.24 7.37 4.83
CA ALA A 107 5.48 8.59 5.60
C ALA A 107 4.16 9.24 6.05
N GLN A 108 3.12 9.15 5.24
CA GLN A 108 1.81 9.68 5.58
C GLN A 108 1.03 8.77 6.53
N LEU A 109 1.18 7.47 6.36
CA LEU A 109 0.38 6.47 7.07
C LEU A 109 0.91 6.16 8.47
N GLU A 110 2.22 6.10 8.65
CA GLU A 110 2.82 5.67 9.90
C GLU A 110 2.41 6.53 11.11
N PRO A 111 2.39 7.88 11.02
CA PRO A 111 1.96 8.68 12.17
C PRO A 111 0.50 8.40 12.57
N VAL A 112 -0.38 8.20 11.60
CA VAL A 112 -1.79 7.91 11.86
C VAL A 112 -1.92 6.54 12.54
N ARG A 113 -1.25 5.54 11.98
CA ARG A 113 -1.26 4.18 12.49
C ARG A 113 -0.67 4.12 13.90
N ALA A 114 0.44 4.83 14.14
CA ALA A 114 1.11 4.84 15.43
C ALA A 114 0.22 5.44 16.52
N ARG A 115 -0.52 6.51 16.20
CA ARG A 115 -1.43 7.12 17.17
C ARG A 115 -2.53 6.17 17.58
N MET A 116 -3.10 5.43 16.63
CA MET A 116 -4.16 4.47 16.92
C MET A 116 -3.64 3.33 17.79
N THR A 117 -2.46 2.79 17.45
CA THR A 117 -1.84 1.72 18.22
C THR A 117 -1.38 2.22 19.58
N GLY A 118 -0.84 3.44 19.64
CA GLY A 118 -0.40 4.05 20.87
C GLY A 118 -1.54 4.27 21.85
N ASP A 119 -2.70 4.70 21.36
CA ASP A 119 -3.87 4.89 22.21
C ASP A 119 -4.29 3.58 22.86
N VAL A 120 -4.27 2.48 22.10
CA VAL A 120 -4.59 1.17 22.64
C VAL A 120 -3.59 0.76 23.73
N ARG A 121 -2.30 1.03 23.50
CA ARG A 121 -1.25 0.65 24.44
C ARG A 121 -1.28 1.42 25.74
N LYS A 122 -1.78 2.64 25.72
CA LYS A 122 -1.82 3.48 26.91
C LYS A 122 -2.94 3.10 27.85
N GLN A 123 -3.84 2.29 27.41
CA GLN A 123 -4.92 1.76 28.23
C GLN A 123 -4.52 0.43 28.87
#